data_b452bc201907d0fedd0c3e37b5024dc8
#
_entry.id   b452bc201907d0fedd0c3e37b5024dc8
#
_cell.length_a   1.000
_cell.length_b   1.000
_cell.length_c   1.000
_cell.angle_alpha   90.00
_cell.angle_beta   90.00
_cell.angle_gamma   90.00
#
_symmetry.space_group_name_H-M   'P 1'
#
loop_
_entity.id
_entity.type
_entity.pdbx_description
1 polymer ?
#
loop_
_entity_poly.entity_id
_entity_poly.type
_entity_poly.pdbx_seq_one_letter_code
_entity_poly.pdbx_strand_id
1 'polypeptide(L)'
;MLGTGRSPSLMSRLVRWIILLIYRAKGWKLEGALPDARKFVIAGAPHTSNWDFVFFTGATHEMGIKPSFMGKHTLFRWPMKRFMEDMGGIPVDRRGRANYVEQVAAEFARRDELALVVAAEGSRTTDGTWKSGFYHIAQAAGVPIVPTWVCNATMRLGFGPALWPSGDYAADLTKIANYLRSVLPDEGRFKALEAQAAALLKDRKHAA
;
A
#
# COMPACT_ATOMS: atom_id res chain seq x y z
N MET A 1 -8.86 -11.52 15.34
CA MET A 1 -9.23 -10.25 16.01
C MET A 1 -8.14 -9.83 16.98
N LEU A 2 -7.11 -9.13 16.51
CA LEU A 2 -6.15 -8.40 17.35
C LEU A 2 -6.02 -6.95 16.85
N GLY A 3 -7.14 -6.29 16.55
CA GLY A 3 -7.29 -4.89 16.92
C GLY A 3 -7.45 -4.89 18.44
N THR A 4 -6.80 -4.00 19.14
CA THR A 4 -7.05 -3.69 20.55
C THR A 4 -8.55 -3.75 20.76
N GLY A 5 -9.09 -4.68 21.55
CA GLY A 5 -10.53 -4.96 21.68
C GLY A 5 -11.40 -3.75 22.12
N ARG A 6 -10.97 -2.58 21.75
CA ARG A 6 -11.49 -1.26 22.05
C ARG A 6 -12.19 -0.67 20.83
N SER A 7 -13.42 -0.24 21.00
CA SER A 7 -14.17 0.46 19.94
C SER A 7 -13.49 1.77 19.54
N PRO A 8 -13.48 2.10 18.22
CA PRO A 8 -12.97 3.39 17.75
C PRO A 8 -13.66 4.57 18.43
N SER A 9 -12.93 5.68 18.60
CA SER A 9 -13.47 6.91 19.18
C SER A 9 -14.63 7.48 18.34
N LEU A 10 -15.50 8.27 18.96
CA LEU A 10 -16.58 8.93 18.24
C LEU A 10 -16.05 9.81 17.10
N MET A 11 -14.94 10.51 17.33
CA MET A 11 -14.27 11.33 16.31
C MET A 11 -13.76 10.46 15.14
N SER A 12 -13.10 9.35 15.42
CA SER A 12 -12.62 8.43 14.39
C SER A 12 -13.77 7.84 13.56
N ARG A 13 -14.89 7.51 14.21
CA ARG A 13 -16.10 7.03 13.54
C ARG A 13 -16.72 8.11 12.65
N LEU A 14 -16.82 9.35 13.14
CA LEU A 14 -17.34 10.49 12.38
C LEU A 14 -16.48 10.78 11.15
N VAL A 15 -15.16 10.87 11.32
CA VAL A 15 -14.21 11.10 10.21
C VAL A 15 -14.33 9.99 9.17
N ARG A 16 -14.36 8.72 9.60
CA ARG A 16 -14.56 7.58 8.69
C ARG A 16 -15.89 7.67 7.95
N TRP A 17 -16.98 8.02 8.62
CA TRP A 17 -18.28 8.19 8.01
C TRP A 17 -18.27 9.28 6.92
N ILE A 18 -17.66 10.45 7.21
CA ILE A 18 -17.50 11.54 6.23
C ILE A 18 -16.67 11.07 5.02
N ILE A 19 -15.57 10.35 5.24
CA ILE A 19 -14.74 9.79 4.17
C ILE A 19 -15.58 8.86 3.27
N LEU A 20 -16.35 7.97 3.85
CA LEU A 20 -17.20 7.04 3.10
C LEU A 20 -18.32 7.74 2.34
N LEU A 21 -18.90 8.80 2.92
CA LEU A 21 -19.89 9.62 2.23
C LEU A 21 -19.28 10.29 0.99
N ILE A 22 -18.11 10.90 1.12
CA ILE A 22 -17.38 11.54 0.01
C ILE A 22 -17.02 10.50 -1.06
N TYR A 23 -16.50 9.34 -0.67
CA TYR A 23 -16.15 8.26 -1.58
C TYR A 23 -17.36 7.82 -2.42
N ARG A 24 -18.51 7.57 -1.77
CA ARG A 24 -19.77 7.19 -2.44
C ARG A 24 -20.32 8.29 -3.33
N ALA A 25 -20.32 9.53 -2.87
CA ALA A 25 -20.81 10.68 -3.63
C ALA A 25 -20.01 10.94 -4.90
N LYS A 26 -18.72 10.59 -4.92
CA LYS A 26 -17.83 10.69 -6.09
C LYS A 26 -18.04 9.59 -7.13
N GLY A 27 -18.77 8.51 -6.80
CA GLY A 27 -19.08 7.43 -7.72
C GLY A 27 -17.87 6.61 -8.15
N TRP A 28 -16.92 6.38 -7.25
CA TRP A 28 -15.73 5.56 -7.51
C TRP A 28 -16.12 4.13 -7.88
N LYS A 29 -15.42 3.59 -8.88
CA LYS A 29 -15.56 2.20 -9.33
C LYS A 29 -14.38 1.40 -8.86
N LEU A 30 -14.66 0.31 -8.16
CA LEU A 30 -13.67 -0.62 -7.65
C LEU A 30 -13.50 -1.79 -8.61
N GLU A 31 -12.26 -2.18 -8.88
CA GLU A 31 -11.90 -3.26 -9.79
C GLU A 31 -10.94 -4.26 -9.16
N GLY A 32 -10.97 -5.50 -9.65
CA GLY A 32 -10.12 -6.58 -9.13
C GLY A 32 -10.65 -7.23 -7.86
N ALA A 33 -9.82 -8.06 -7.26
CA ALA A 33 -10.16 -8.80 -6.05
C ALA A 33 -8.95 -8.88 -5.12
N LEU A 34 -9.22 -9.07 -3.83
CA LEU A 34 -8.17 -9.34 -2.85
C LEU A 34 -7.72 -10.80 -2.94
N PRO A 35 -6.47 -11.10 -2.56
CA PRO A 35 -6.01 -12.47 -2.46
C PRO A 35 -6.76 -13.23 -1.35
N ASP A 36 -6.86 -14.54 -1.51
CA ASP A 36 -7.25 -15.44 -0.43
C ASP A 36 -6.09 -15.62 0.56
N ALA A 37 -5.69 -14.50 1.16
CA ALA A 37 -4.62 -14.45 2.14
C ALA A 37 -4.98 -13.44 3.23
N ARG A 38 -4.82 -13.85 4.48
CA ARG A 38 -5.11 -12.98 5.64
C ARG A 38 -4.07 -11.87 5.85
N LYS A 39 -2.89 -12.03 5.25
CA LYS A 39 -1.75 -11.11 5.40
C LYS A 39 -1.17 -10.81 4.02
N PHE A 40 -1.05 -9.54 3.68
CA PHE A 40 -0.48 -9.09 2.41
C PHE A 40 -0.03 -7.63 2.48
N VAL A 41 0.86 -7.26 1.55
CA VAL A 41 1.29 -5.88 1.33
C VAL A 41 0.53 -5.31 0.15
N ILE A 42 -0.13 -4.18 0.33
CA ILE A 42 -0.75 -3.40 -0.74
C ILE A 42 0.28 -2.36 -1.21
N ALA A 43 0.79 -2.52 -2.42
CA ALA A 43 1.71 -1.58 -3.05
C ALA A 43 0.92 -0.60 -3.93
N GLY A 44 0.61 0.58 -3.40
CA GLY A 44 -0.25 1.58 -4.05
C GLY A 44 0.52 2.62 -4.83
N ALA A 45 0.05 2.92 -6.06
CA ALA A 45 0.50 4.03 -6.91
C ALA A 45 -0.62 4.45 -7.90
N PRO A 46 -0.57 5.67 -8.44
CA PRO A 46 0.30 6.76 -8.03
C PRO A 46 -0.07 7.34 -6.67
N HIS A 47 0.91 7.88 -5.93
CA HIS A 47 0.68 8.57 -4.66
C HIS A 47 0.88 10.07 -4.86
N THR A 48 -0.21 10.78 -5.18
CA THR A 48 -0.13 12.18 -5.63
C THR A 48 -0.79 13.19 -4.69
N SER A 49 -1.76 12.75 -3.88
CA SER A 49 -2.54 13.67 -3.07
C SER A 49 -3.06 13.08 -1.75
N ASN A 50 -3.61 13.94 -0.87
CA ASN A 50 -4.32 13.49 0.33
C ASN A 50 -5.64 12.77 0.00
N TRP A 51 -6.18 12.97 -1.21
CA TRP A 51 -7.38 12.27 -1.68
C TRP A 51 -7.15 10.77 -1.79
N ASP A 52 -5.91 10.33 -2.03
CA ASP A 52 -5.54 8.91 -2.08
C ASP A 52 -5.95 8.17 -0.79
N PHE A 53 -5.87 8.86 0.37
CA PHE A 53 -6.32 8.32 1.65
C PHE A 53 -7.85 8.13 1.70
N VAL A 54 -8.62 9.08 1.14
CA VAL A 54 -10.08 9.02 1.09
C VAL A 54 -10.53 7.85 0.21
N PHE A 55 -9.96 7.74 -0.98
CA PHE A 55 -10.31 6.70 -1.95
C PHE A 55 -9.94 5.33 -1.43
N PHE A 56 -8.73 5.23 -0.90
CA PHE A 56 -8.23 3.97 -0.36
C PHE A 56 -9.06 3.50 0.84
N THR A 57 -9.42 4.41 1.74
CA THR A 57 -10.28 4.09 2.90
C THR A 57 -11.66 3.63 2.44
N GLY A 58 -12.23 4.26 1.41
CA GLY A 58 -13.51 3.87 0.82
C GLY A 58 -13.47 2.49 0.19
N ALA A 59 -12.48 2.25 -0.67
CA ALA A 59 -12.29 0.98 -1.37
C ALA A 59 -12.04 -0.19 -0.41
N THR A 60 -11.17 -0.02 0.57
CA THR A 60 -10.89 -1.07 1.56
C THR A 60 -12.09 -1.36 2.46
N HIS A 61 -12.93 -0.35 2.74
CA HIS A 61 -14.19 -0.57 3.43
C HIS A 61 -15.17 -1.39 2.59
N GLU A 62 -15.28 -1.10 1.30
CA GLU A 62 -16.15 -1.83 0.36
C GLU A 62 -15.70 -3.29 0.24
N MET A 63 -14.40 -3.53 0.24
CA MET A 63 -13.82 -4.88 0.23
C MET A 63 -13.82 -5.60 1.59
N GLY A 64 -14.33 -4.96 2.64
CA GLY A 64 -14.42 -5.57 3.97
C GLY A 64 -13.10 -5.72 4.72
N ILE A 65 -12.01 -5.07 4.25
CA ILE A 65 -10.71 -5.12 4.92
C ILE A 65 -10.44 -3.89 5.78
N LYS A 66 -9.60 -4.09 6.82
CA LYS A 66 -9.06 -3.00 7.64
C LYS A 66 -7.62 -2.75 7.25
N PRO A 67 -7.35 -1.70 6.43
CA PRO A 67 -5.99 -1.39 6.03
C PRO A 67 -5.19 -0.89 7.23
N SER A 68 -3.92 -1.24 7.25
CA SER A 68 -2.93 -0.66 8.16
C SER A 68 -1.87 0.11 7.38
N PHE A 69 -1.33 1.15 7.97
CA PHE A 69 -0.24 1.94 7.37
C PHE A 69 0.82 2.27 8.41
N MET A 70 2.04 2.45 7.96
CA MET A 70 3.15 2.80 8.82
C MET A 70 3.25 4.30 9.02
N GLY A 71 3.20 4.74 10.24
CA GLY A 71 3.35 6.13 10.61
C GLY A 71 4.58 6.38 11.47
N LYS A 72 5.20 7.57 11.33
CA LYS A 72 6.30 7.98 12.21
C LYS A 72 5.81 7.95 13.66
N HIS A 73 6.58 7.34 14.57
CA HIS A 73 6.21 7.20 15.99
C HIS A 73 5.80 8.52 16.65
N THR A 74 6.29 9.67 16.17
CA THR A 74 5.92 10.99 16.68
C THR A 74 4.45 11.37 16.42
N LEU A 75 3.79 10.75 15.44
CA LEU A 75 2.37 10.95 15.14
C LEU A 75 1.46 10.23 16.15
N PHE A 76 2.03 9.28 16.90
CA PHE A 76 1.31 8.50 17.93
C PHE A 76 1.49 9.09 19.34
N ARG A 77 1.46 10.42 19.42
CA ARG A 77 1.48 11.16 20.69
C ARG A 77 0.12 11.81 20.92
N TRP A 78 -0.18 12.11 22.19
CA TRP A 78 -1.38 12.89 22.54
C TRP A 78 -1.39 14.26 21.81
N PRO A 79 -2.53 14.70 21.22
CA PRO A 79 -3.86 14.08 21.24
C PRO A 79 -4.11 13.08 20.09
N MET A 80 -3.19 12.94 19.12
CA MET A 80 -3.40 12.20 17.87
C MET A 80 -3.27 10.68 17.99
N LYS A 81 -2.66 10.17 19.06
CA LYS A 81 -2.35 8.73 19.22
C LYS A 81 -3.55 7.85 18.92
N ARG A 82 -4.66 8.10 19.62
CA ARG A 82 -5.87 7.27 19.48
C ARG A 82 -6.44 7.34 18.06
N PHE A 83 -6.49 8.51 17.48
CA PHE A 83 -6.98 8.68 16.10
C PHE A 83 -6.13 7.89 15.10
N MET A 84 -4.80 7.98 15.20
CA MET A 84 -3.89 7.25 14.32
C MET A 84 -4.05 5.73 14.45
N GLU A 85 -4.18 5.22 15.67
CA GLU A 85 -4.41 3.78 15.94
C GLU A 85 -5.78 3.33 15.41
N ASP A 86 -6.84 4.10 15.63
CA ASP A 86 -8.19 3.82 15.14
C ASP A 86 -8.26 3.77 13.60
N MET A 87 -7.41 4.56 12.93
CA MET A 87 -7.29 4.60 11.46
C MET A 87 -6.37 3.52 10.89
N GLY A 88 -5.84 2.63 11.72
CA GLY A 88 -4.99 1.52 11.30
C GLY A 88 -3.49 1.85 11.25
N GLY A 89 -3.08 2.97 11.86
CA GLY A 89 -1.68 3.36 11.93
C GLY A 89 -0.85 2.43 12.82
N ILE A 90 0.33 2.06 12.36
CA ILE A 90 1.35 1.30 13.08
C ILE A 90 2.53 2.23 13.32
N PRO A 91 2.91 2.53 14.58
CA PRO A 91 4.06 3.36 14.86
C PRO A 91 5.36 2.64 14.49
N VAL A 92 6.22 3.29 13.72
CA VAL A 92 7.55 2.76 13.36
C VAL A 92 8.64 3.79 13.61
N ASP A 93 9.81 3.33 14.02
CA ASP A 93 11.01 4.15 14.10
C ASP A 93 11.78 4.07 12.77
N ARG A 94 11.86 5.21 12.07
CA ARG A 94 12.50 5.31 10.75
C ARG A 94 13.98 5.73 10.82
N ARG A 95 14.57 5.81 12.03
CA ARG A 95 15.96 6.26 12.21
C ARG A 95 17.00 5.25 11.76
N GLY A 96 16.64 3.98 11.59
CA GLY A 96 17.53 2.93 11.07
C GLY A 96 16.87 2.15 9.94
N ARG A 97 17.47 2.11 8.74
CA ARG A 97 16.89 1.42 7.57
C ARG A 97 16.81 -0.10 7.75
N ALA A 98 17.85 -0.72 8.34
CA ALA A 98 17.88 -2.16 8.58
C ALA A 98 16.76 -2.59 9.53
N ASN A 99 16.57 -1.86 10.62
CA ASN A 99 15.56 -2.20 11.63
C ASN A 99 14.11 -1.94 11.15
N TYR A 100 13.92 -1.17 10.07
CA TYR A 100 12.58 -0.83 9.59
C TYR A 100 11.85 -2.02 8.97
N VAL A 101 12.50 -2.77 8.10
CA VAL A 101 11.91 -3.97 7.46
C VAL A 101 11.62 -5.03 8.51
N GLU A 102 12.53 -5.25 9.44
CA GLU A 102 12.38 -6.20 10.54
C GLU A 102 11.24 -5.82 11.48
N GLN A 103 11.12 -4.55 11.87
CA GLN A 103 10.01 -4.06 12.70
C GLN A 103 8.65 -4.34 12.04
N VAL A 104 8.55 -4.12 10.73
CA VAL A 104 7.32 -4.33 9.99
C VAL A 104 7.04 -5.81 9.79
N ALA A 105 8.04 -6.63 9.49
CA ALA A 105 7.89 -8.08 9.41
C ALA A 105 7.43 -8.68 10.75
N ALA A 106 7.93 -8.17 11.88
CA ALA A 106 7.47 -8.56 13.21
C ALA A 106 5.99 -8.23 13.45
N GLU A 107 5.45 -7.15 12.86
CA GLU A 107 4.00 -6.86 12.93
C GLU A 107 3.18 -7.91 12.18
N PHE A 108 3.67 -8.42 11.05
CA PHE A 108 3.03 -9.53 10.35
C PHE A 108 3.05 -10.82 11.17
N ALA A 109 4.15 -11.10 11.88
CA ALA A 109 4.25 -12.28 12.74
C ALA A 109 3.27 -12.24 13.93
N ARG A 110 3.07 -11.06 14.52
CA ARG A 110 2.24 -10.87 15.74
C ARG A 110 0.73 -10.85 15.47
N ARG A 111 0.28 -10.70 14.24
CA ARG A 111 -1.13 -10.52 13.89
C ARG A 111 -1.62 -11.70 13.09
N ASP A 112 -2.88 -12.07 13.25
CA ASP A 112 -3.54 -13.10 12.44
C ASP A 112 -3.92 -12.57 11.06
N GLU A 113 -4.25 -11.28 10.97
CA GLU A 113 -4.63 -10.58 9.75
C GLU A 113 -3.91 -9.23 9.67
N LEU A 114 -3.37 -8.92 8.49
CA LEU A 114 -2.74 -7.63 8.24
C LEU A 114 -2.71 -7.29 6.74
N ALA A 115 -3.49 -6.30 6.33
CA ALA A 115 -3.38 -5.66 5.03
C ALA A 115 -2.57 -4.37 5.17
N LEU A 116 -1.27 -4.44 4.88
CA LEU A 116 -0.35 -3.30 5.05
C LEU A 116 -0.25 -2.50 3.77
N VAL A 117 -0.59 -1.21 3.85
CA VAL A 117 -0.46 -0.27 2.73
C VAL A 117 0.90 0.37 2.72
N VAL A 118 1.55 0.31 1.58
CA VAL A 118 2.82 0.99 1.32
C VAL A 118 2.68 1.83 0.06
N ALA A 119 2.95 3.13 0.15
CA ALA A 119 3.12 3.98 -1.01
C ALA A 119 4.44 3.59 -1.69
N ALA A 120 4.37 2.83 -2.79
CA ALA A 120 5.54 2.23 -3.42
C ALA A 120 6.53 3.27 -3.95
N GLU A 121 6.04 4.41 -4.39
CA GLU A 121 6.87 5.55 -4.82
C GLU A 121 7.65 6.20 -3.66
N GLY A 122 7.22 6.02 -2.43
CA GLY A 122 7.86 6.53 -1.21
C GLY A 122 7.71 8.03 -0.96
N SER A 123 7.36 8.84 -1.95
CA SER A 123 7.01 10.25 -1.82
C SER A 123 6.08 10.69 -2.96
N ARG A 124 5.43 11.87 -2.80
CA ARG A 124 4.51 12.41 -3.82
C ARG A 124 5.22 13.12 -4.98
N THR A 125 6.50 13.41 -4.82
CA THR A 125 7.31 14.21 -5.76
C THR A 125 8.21 13.35 -6.64
N THR A 126 7.97 12.05 -6.71
CA THR A 126 8.75 11.15 -7.55
C THR A 126 8.27 11.21 -9.00
N ASP A 127 9.13 10.72 -9.89
CA ASP A 127 8.87 10.56 -11.32
C ASP A 127 7.99 9.33 -11.66
N GLY A 128 7.60 8.55 -10.64
CA GLY A 128 6.84 7.30 -10.79
C GLY A 128 7.69 6.04 -10.54
N THR A 129 8.99 6.18 -10.27
CA THR A 129 9.82 5.04 -9.88
C THR A 129 9.45 4.53 -8.49
N TRP A 130 9.56 3.21 -8.30
CA TRP A 130 9.23 2.56 -7.03
C TRP A 130 10.47 2.24 -6.22
N LYS A 131 10.37 2.41 -4.90
CA LYS A 131 11.39 2.00 -3.94
C LYS A 131 11.16 0.55 -3.53
N SER A 132 12.24 -0.21 -3.37
CA SER A 132 12.16 -1.65 -3.05
C SER A 132 11.64 -1.99 -1.64
N GLY A 133 11.37 -1.00 -0.78
CA GLY A 133 10.98 -1.22 0.61
C GLY A 133 9.75 -2.11 0.79
N PHE A 134 8.71 -1.94 -0.02
CA PHE A 134 7.50 -2.78 0.02
C PHE A 134 7.82 -4.25 -0.29
N TYR A 135 8.76 -4.48 -1.22
CA TYR A 135 9.17 -5.81 -1.65
C TYR A 135 9.93 -6.53 -0.54
N HIS A 136 10.92 -5.86 0.06
CA HIS A 136 11.68 -6.44 1.17
C HIS A 136 10.81 -6.72 2.40
N ILE A 137 9.82 -5.89 2.69
CA ILE A 137 8.84 -6.14 3.74
C ILE A 137 8.04 -7.41 3.43
N ALA A 138 7.50 -7.53 2.22
CA ALA A 138 6.70 -8.69 1.82
C ALA A 138 7.54 -9.98 1.84
N GLN A 139 8.77 -9.91 1.34
CA GLN A 139 9.71 -11.03 1.34
C GLN A 139 10.07 -11.47 2.77
N ALA A 140 10.43 -10.55 3.65
CA ALA A 140 10.79 -10.85 5.04
C ALA A 140 9.60 -11.39 5.86
N ALA A 141 8.38 -10.92 5.54
CA ALA A 141 7.16 -11.38 6.18
C ALA A 141 6.58 -12.67 5.58
N GLY A 142 7.08 -13.13 4.42
CA GLY A 142 6.55 -14.29 3.72
C GLY A 142 5.10 -14.10 3.25
N VAL A 143 4.76 -12.91 2.74
CA VAL A 143 3.38 -12.55 2.33
C VAL A 143 3.34 -12.02 0.89
N PRO A 144 2.20 -12.14 0.19
CA PRO A 144 2.08 -11.63 -1.16
C PRO A 144 1.98 -10.11 -1.21
N ILE A 145 2.34 -9.55 -2.37
CA ILE A 145 2.18 -8.15 -2.76
C ILE A 145 0.96 -8.02 -3.66
N VAL A 146 0.10 -7.06 -3.38
CA VAL A 146 -1.05 -6.70 -4.20
C VAL A 146 -0.77 -5.32 -4.81
N PRO A 147 -0.41 -5.24 -6.10
CA PRO A 147 -0.26 -3.97 -6.78
C PRO A 147 -1.63 -3.29 -6.88
N THR A 148 -1.70 -2.04 -6.47
CA THR A 148 -2.95 -1.27 -6.42
C THR A 148 -2.76 0.05 -7.14
N TRP A 149 -3.75 0.43 -7.93
CA TRP A 149 -3.72 1.63 -8.74
C TRP A 149 -4.96 2.48 -8.53
N VAL A 150 -4.81 3.78 -8.75
CA VAL A 150 -5.89 4.76 -8.71
C VAL A 150 -5.82 5.69 -9.91
N CYS A 151 -6.96 5.94 -10.54
CA CYS A 151 -7.11 6.89 -11.63
C CYS A 151 -8.17 7.93 -11.25
N ASN A 152 -7.71 9.11 -10.87
CA ASN A 152 -8.59 10.22 -10.49
C ASN A 152 -9.42 10.75 -11.67
N ALA A 153 -8.87 10.69 -12.88
CA ALA A 153 -9.56 11.18 -14.09
C ALA A 153 -10.82 10.37 -14.43
N THR A 154 -10.77 9.06 -14.20
CA THR A 154 -11.87 8.13 -14.49
C THR A 154 -12.63 7.66 -13.26
N MET A 155 -12.25 8.13 -12.07
CA MET A 155 -12.79 7.67 -10.79
C MET A 155 -12.76 6.14 -10.63
N ARG A 156 -11.63 5.54 -10.99
CA ARG A 156 -11.41 4.09 -10.89
C ARG A 156 -10.25 3.79 -9.95
N LEU A 157 -10.40 2.73 -9.20
CA LEU A 157 -9.37 2.17 -8.33
C LEU A 157 -9.37 0.66 -8.48
N GLY A 158 -8.19 0.03 -8.51
CA GLY A 158 -8.16 -1.41 -8.67
C GLY A 158 -7.05 -2.09 -7.88
N PHE A 159 -7.33 -3.35 -7.53
CA PHE A 159 -6.40 -4.28 -6.90
C PHE A 159 -5.98 -5.33 -7.94
N GLY A 160 -4.69 -5.46 -8.15
CA GLY A 160 -4.13 -6.41 -9.08
C GLY A 160 -3.97 -7.81 -8.51
N PRO A 161 -3.52 -8.75 -9.34
CA PRO A 161 -3.23 -10.10 -8.90
C PRO A 161 -2.13 -10.11 -7.84
N ALA A 162 -2.31 -10.97 -6.83
CA ALA A 162 -1.32 -11.15 -5.78
C ALA A 162 -0.04 -11.76 -6.35
N LEU A 163 1.10 -11.17 -6.01
CA LEU A 163 2.43 -11.62 -6.41
C LEU A 163 3.22 -12.02 -5.16
N TRP A 164 3.65 -13.27 -5.10
CA TRP A 164 4.58 -13.72 -4.06
C TRP A 164 6.01 -13.34 -4.45
N PRO A 165 6.77 -12.66 -3.57
CA PRO A 165 8.15 -12.31 -3.86
C PRO A 165 9.00 -13.55 -4.18
N SER A 166 9.58 -13.58 -5.39
CA SER A 166 10.41 -14.71 -5.83
C SER A 166 11.86 -14.64 -5.32
N GLY A 167 12.26 -13.51 -4.74
CA GLY A 167 13.66 -13.18 -4.44
C GLY A 167 14.33 -12.37 -5.56
N ASP A 168 13.77 -12.36 -6.76
CA ASP A 168 14.22 -11.59 -7.90
C ASP A 168 13.39 -10.30 -8.05
N TYR A 169 13.83 -9.23 -7.40
CA TYR A 169 13.13 -7.96 -7.42
C TYR A 169 12.90 -7.42 -8.84
N ALA A 170 13.89 -7.55 -9.73
CA ALA A 170 13.78 -7.02 -11.10
C ALA A 170 12.72 -7.77 -11.92
N ALA A 171 12.69 -9.10 -11.83
CA ALA A 171 11.70 -9.92 -12.49
C ALA A 171 10.28 -9.67 -11.93
N ASP A 172 10.16 -9.56 -10.62
CA ASP A 172 8.86 -9.34 -9.97
C ASP A 172 8.34 -7.92 -10.19
N LEU A 173 9.22 -6.90 -10.18
CA LEU A 173 8.84 -5.53 -10.54
C LEU A 173 8.37 -5.44 -11.99
N THR A 174 8.97 -6.21 -12.90
CA THR A 174 8.53 -6.27 -14.30
C THR A 174 7.11 -6.81 -14.42
N LYS A 175 6.75 -7.86 -13.66
CA LYS A 175 5.36 -8.38 -13.64
C LYS A 175 4.37 -7.33 -13.14
N ILE A 176 4.73 -6.60 -12.07
CA ILE A 176 3.91 -5.52 -11.52
C ILE A 176 3.75 -4.40 -12.55
N ALA A 177 4.84 -3.94 -13.17
CA ALA A 177 4.83 -2.87 -14.16
C ALA A 177 3.97 -3.24 -15.37
N ASN A 178 4.12 -4.44 -15.91
CA ASN A 178 3.32 -4.93 -17.03
C ASN A 178 1.82 -4.95 -16.71
N TYR A 179 1.45 -5.40 -15.52
CA TYR A 179 0.06 -5.36 -15.06
C TYR A 179 -0.46 -3.91 -14.99
N LEU A 180 0.26 -3.01 -14.32
CA LEU A 180 -0.16 -1.61 -14.18
C LEU A 180 -0.27 -0.90 -15.54
N ARG A 181 0.64 -1.17 -16.46
CA ARG A 181 0.58 -0.69 -17.85
C ARG A 181 -0.62 -1.23 -18.62
N SER A 182 -1.03 -2.47 -18.36
CA SER A 182 -2.21 -3.06 -19.02
C SER A 182 -3.52 -2.41 -18.59
N VAL A 183 -3.63 -1.95 -17.33
CA VAL A 183 -4.85 -1.34 -16.79
C VAL A 183 -4.92 0.17 -16.98
N LEU A 184 -3.78 0.87 -16.98
CA LEU A 184 -3.65 2.32 -17.21
C LEU A 184 -2.50 2.60 -18.20
N PRO A 185 -2.67 2.33 -19.50
CA PRO A 185 -1.59 2.40 -20.50
C PRO A 185 -1.03 3.82 -20.68
N ASP A 186 -1.81 4.85 -20.44
CA ASP A 186 -1.41 6.25 -20.65
C ASP A 186 -0.84 6.91 -19.38
N GLU A 187 -0.87 6.22 -18.23
CA GLU A 187 -0.31 6.77 -16.98
C GLU A 187 1.21 6.89 -17.09
N GLY A 188 1.70 8.13 -17.07
CA GLY A 188 3.13 8.44 -17.22
C GLY A 188 4.01 7.82 -16.15
N ARG A 189 3.51 7.73 -14.90
CA ARG A 189 4.23 7.11 -13.78
C ARG A 189 4.40 5.60 -13.98
N PHE A 190 3.45 4.93 -14.62
CA PHE A 190 3.58 3.51 -14.93
C PHE A 190 4.52 3.26 -16.12
N LYS A 191 4.67 4.23 -17.03
CA LYS A 191 5.74 4.20 -18.06
C LYS A 191 7.12 4.32 -17.41
N ALA A 192 7.28 5.20 -16.42
CA ALA A 192 8.54 5.33 -15.68
C ALA A 192 8.87 4.06 -14.87
N LEU A 193 7.87 3.43 -14.25
CA LEU A 193 8.04 2.15 -13.55
C LEU A 193 8.48 1.03 -14.49
N GLU A 194 7.89 0.94 -15.69
CA GLU A 194 8.28 -0.03 -16.72
C GLU A 194 9.73 0.19 -17.17
N ALA A 195 10.13 1.44 -17.40
CA ALA A 195 11.51 1.78 -17.74
C ALA A 195 12.50 1.41 -16.60
N GLN A 196 12.11 1.67 -15.35
CA GLN A 196 12.88 1.25 -14.17
C GLN A 196 13.08 -0.28 -14.13
N ALA A 197 12.01 -1.04 -14.31
CA ALA A 197 12.07 -2.51 -14.31
C ALA A 197 12.98 -3.04 -15.42
N ALA A 198 12.89 -2.47 -16.63
CA ALA A 198 13.72 -2.82 -17.76
C ALA A 198 15.22 -2.52 -17.52
N ALA A 199 15.52 -1.38 -16.86
CA ALA A 199 16.90 -1.03 -16.50
C ALA A 199 17.48 -2.04 -15.50
N LEU A 200 16.75 -2.38 -14.44
CA LEU A 200 17.17 -3.37 -13.44
C LEU A 200 17.44 -4.75 -14.05
N LEU A 201 16.65 -5.17 -15.04
CA LEU A 201 16.87 -6.43 -15.75
C LEU A 201 18.15 -6.42 -16.62
N LYS A 202 18.50 -5.26 -17.22
CA LYS A 202 19.74 -5.10 -18.00
C LYS A 202 20.98 -5.16 -17.08
N ASP A 203 20.95 -4.42 -15.99
CA ASP A 203 22.07 -4.37 -15.03
C ASP A 203 22.40 -5.76 -14.48
N ARG A 204 21.37 -6.56 -14.21
CA ARG A 204 21.53 -7.95 -13.77
C ARG A 204 22.22 -8.82 -14.82
N LYS A 205 21.89 -8.67 -16.12
CA LYS A 205 22.52 -9.45 -17.19
C LYS A 205 23.99 -9.11 -17.38
N HIS A 206 24.43 -7.94 -16.94
CA HIS A 206 25.82 -7.51 -17.01
C HIS A 206 26.63 -7.91 -15.78
N ALA A 207 25.94 -8.29 -14.68
CA ALA A 207 26.56 -8.71 -13.41
C ALA A 207 26.65 -10.24 -13.23
N ALA A 208 26.03 -11.01 -14.14
CA ALA A 208 26.04 -12.48 -14.17
C ALA A 208 27.02 -13.00 -15.23
#